data_c683c0def13138805f52060493e0a9cc
#
_entry.id   c683c0def13138805f52060493e0a9cc
#
_cell.length_a   1.000
_cell.length_b   1.000
_cell.length_c   1.000
_cell.angle_alpha   90.00
_cell.angle_beta   90.00
_cell.angle_gamma   90.00
#
_symmetry.space_group_name_H-M   'P 1'
#
loop_
_entity.id
_entity.type
_entity.pdbx_description
1 polymer ?
#
loop_
_entity_poly.entity_id
_entity_poly.type
_entity_poly.pdbx_seq_one_letter_code
_entity_poly.pdbx_strand_id
1 'polypeptide(L)'
;MKRILFLVPRMNIGGAETYVYTAAKELRARGYEVFLASGGGRLADKLKAAGVRTFFVPVRQSRFLSVWRVSSIVKKYHIDVIHANSGAAGIIAARVKRNTSVPVVYTAHGILGNMEKEYVIDQLDQIICVSEYVRQDSIARGFHEDHLLVRYSGVDTERFTANEEERIRLRKEFGFNKDTLVLAMVSRIKNLEHKGHGHLLSMLDKYGRKENWKLLVIGKGNGLPLLKTKIRAMHLSDKVLCLGHRTDVEHLLNAADLTALPSHFETFGLVLAEGMAMGKPAIAFSVGGTPEIVKDGETGFLVEKDNEKDLYERIKQLDSDRSLLKQFSENGIRWIRSRFTNRRMVDELEVIYHKLSP
;
A
#
# COMPACT_ATOMS: atom_id res chain seq x y z
N MET A 1 -5.90 -27.00 13.12
CA MET A 1 -5.66 -25.54 13.24
C MET A 1 -4.28 -25.27 12.68
N LYS A 2 -4.16 -24.45 11.62
CA LYS A 2 -2.87 -24.22 10.96
C LYS A 2 -2.03 -23.17 11.68
N ARG A 3 -0.71 -23.35 11.63
CA ARG A 3 0.32 -22.50 12.26
C ARG A 3 1.07 -21.75 11.17
N ILE A 4 0.83 -20.46 11.06
CA ILE A 4 1.41 -19.60 10.02
C ILE A 4 2.47 -18.70 10.62
N LEU A 5 3.69 -18.73 10.06
CA LEU A 5 4.79 -17.85 10.45
C LEU A 5 4.99 -16.75 9.40
N PHE A 6 4.62 -15.52 9.73
CA PHE A 6 5.02 -14.36 8.94
C PHE A 6 6.48 -13.99 9.19
N LEU A 7 7.24 -13.83 8.11
CA LEU A 7 8.64 -13.40 8.13
C LEU A 7 8.81 -12.09 7.38
N VAL A 8 9.27 -11.05 8.08
CA VAL A 8 9.41 -9.69 7.53
C VAL A 8 10.57 -8.95 8.21
N PRO A 9 11.32 -8.07 7.50
CA PRO A 9 12.50 -7.42 8.08
C PRO A 9 12.20 -6.52 9.27
N ARG A 10 11.15 -5.71 9.18
CA ARG A 10 10.66 -4.81 10.25
C ARG A 10 9.16 -4.61 10.12
N MET A 11 8.50 -4.30 11.23
CA MET A 11 7.05 -4.04 11.31
C MET A 11 6.77 -2.58 11.70
N ASN A 12 7.30 -1.66 10.92
CA ASN A 12 6.95 -0.23 11.01
C ASN A 12 5.71 0.07 10.12
N ILE A 13 5.47 1.33 9.78
CA ILE A 13 4.35 1.72 8.91
C ILE A 13 4.82 1.74 7.45
N GLY A 14 4.15 0.98 6.60
CA GLY A 14 4.37 0.86 5.16
C GLY A 14 3.39 -0.14 4.56
N GLY A 15 3.24 -0.19 3.24
CA GLY A 15 2.26 -1.06 2.57
C GLY A 15 2.46 -2.55 2.89
N ALA A 16 3.69 -3.05 2.79
CA ALA A 16 4.00 -4.46 3.11
C ALA A 16 3.77 -4.79 4.58
N GLU A 17 4.15 -3.88 5.48
CA GLU A 17 3.97 -4.07 6.93
C GLU A 17 2.49 -4.02 7.31
N THR A 18 1.70 -3.15 6.68
CA THR A 18 0.24 -3.09 6.86
C THR A 18 -0.42 -4.36 6.35
N TYR A 19 -0.02 -4.86 5.18
CA TYR A 19 -0.48 -6.15 4.64
C TYR A 19 -0.26 -7.29 5.65
N VAL A 20 0.96 -7.44 6.18
CA VAL A 20 1.28 -8.48 7.18
C VAL A 20 0.47 -8.30 8.46
N TYR A 21 0.35 -7.06 8.94
CA TYR A 21 -0.43 -6.75 10.13
C TYR A 21 -1.90 -7.17 9.96
N THR A 22 -2.50 -6.80 8.84
CA THR A 22 -3.89 -7.13 8.51
C THR A 22 -4.09 -8.64 8.36
N ALA A 23 -3.25 -9.31 7.56
CA ALA A 23 -3.34 -10.74 7.36
C ALA A 23 -3.18 -11.52 8.69
N ALA A 24 -2.21 -11.13 9.52
CA ALA A 24 -1.98 -11.77 10.82
C ALA A 24 -3.16 -11.60 11.79
N LYS A 25 -3.75 -10.39 11.84
CA LYS A 25 -4.91 -10.08 12.68
C LYS A 25 -6.14 -10.88 12.25
N GLU A 26 -6.46 -10.85 10.94
CA GLU A 26 -7.63 -11.52 10.39
C GLU A 26 -7.53 -13.05 10.50
N LEU A 27 -6.38 -13.64 10.13
CA LEU A 27 -6.17 -15.09 10.28
C LEU A 27 -6.31 -15.54 11.74
N ARG A 28 -5.79 -14.74 12.68
CA ARG A 28 -5.97 -15.05 14.10
C ARG A 28 -7.45 -15.03 14.52
N ALA A 29 -8.21 -14.03 14.06
CA ALA A 29 -9.65 -13.95 14.31
C ALA A 29 -10.41 -15.16 13.75
N ARG A 30 -9.90 -15.79 12.69
CA ARG A 30 -10.42 -17.01 12.08
C ARG A 30 -9.94 -18.32 12.74
N GLY A 31 -9.19 -18.22 13.84
CA GLY A 31 -8.74 -19.39 14.60
C GLY A 31 -7.39 -19.96 14.18
N TYR A 32 -6.61 -19.30 13.30
CA TYR A 32 -5.24 -19.71 13.01
C TYR A 32 -4.30 -19.40 14.17
N GLU A 33 -3.31 -20.25 14.39
CA GLU A 33 -2.18 -19.93 15.27
C GLU A 33 -1.15 -19.13 14.47
N VAL A 34 -1.05 -17.82 14.74
CA VAL A 34 -0.23 -16.91 13.96
C VAL A 34 1.03 -16.53 14.74
N PHE A 35 2.16 -16.60 14.05
CA PHE A 35 3.48 -16.25 14.53
C PHE A 35 4.09 -15.14 13.66
N LEU A 36 4.91 -14.29 14.27
CA LEU A 36 5.64 -13.23 13.58
C LEU A 36 7.13 -13.30 13.91
N ALA A 37 7.98 -13.43 12.90
CA ALA A 37 9.43 -13.29 12.98
C ALA A 37 9.87 -12.01 12.28
N SER A 38 10.41 -11.04 13.03
CA SER A 38 10.82 -9.75 12.48
C SER A 38 11.91 -9.07 13.32
N GLY A 39 12.53 -8.02 12.79
CA GLY A 39 13.41 -7.13 13.55
C GLY A 39 12.66 -6.12 14.43
N GLY A 40 11.42 -6.43 14.83
CA GLY A 40 10.58 -5.58 15.67
C GLY A 40 9.93 -4.39 14.94
N GLY A 41 9.28 -3.51 15.70
CA GLY A 41 8.62 -2.30 15.22
C GLY A 41 7.19 -2.15 15.75
N ARG A 42 6.63 -0.94 15.62
CA ARG A 42 5.33 -0.55 16.20
C ARG A 42 4.18 -1.52 15.88
N LEU A 43 4.13 -2.05 14.65
CA LEU A 43 3.08 -3.00 14.28
C LEU A 43 3.34 -4.41 14.87
N ALA A 44 4.59 -4.78 15.12
CA ALA A 44 4.91 -6.01 15.84
C ALA A 44 4.42 -5.95 17.29
N ASP A 45 4.60 -4.79 17.95
CA ASP A 45 4.12 -4.57 19.33
C ASP A 45 2.58 -4.64 19.39
N LYS A 46 1.89 -4.07 18.40
CA LYS A 46 0.42 -4.16 18.28
C LYS A 46 -0.04 -5.61 18.09
N LEU A 47 0.63 -6.39 17.24
CA LEU A 47 0.31 -7.82 17.04
C LEU A 47 0.58 -8.64 18.31
N LYS A 48 1.68 -8.34 19.02
CA LYS A 48 1.98 -8.97 20.30
C LYS A 48 0.89 -8.69 21.33
N ALA A 49 0.44 -7.44 21.45
CA ALA A 49 -0.67 -7.07 22.32
C ALA A 49 -2.00 -7.75 21.92
N ALA A 50 -2.20 -8.03 20.61
CA ALA A 50 -3.32 -8.81 20.10
C ALA A 50 -3.12 -10.34 20.26
N GLY A 51 -2.06 -10.80 20.95
CA GLY A 51 -1.80 -12.19 21.28
C GLY A 51 -1.10 -13.01 20.17
N VAL A 52 -0.52 -12.36 19.15
CA VAL A 52 0.34 -13.02 18.17
C VAL A 52 1.71 -13.27 18.81
N ARG A 53 2.23 -14.49 18.71
CA ARG A 53 3.59 -14.82 19.21
C ARG A 53 4.64 -14.18 18.32
N THR A 54 5.42 -13.24 18.87
CA THR A 54 6.42 -12.48 18.12
C THR A 54 7.83 -12.88 18.52
N PHE A 55 8.72 -13.02 17.52
CA PHE A 55 10.13 -13.37 17.70
C PHE A 55 11.02 -12.32 17.05
N PHE A 56 12.06 -11.90 17.75
CA PHE A 56 13.07 -11.05 17.15
C PHE A 56 13.98 -11.88 16.24
N VAL A 57 14.02 -11.50 14.95
CA VAL A 57 14.90 -12.10 13.94
C VAL A 57 15.58 -10.99 13.14
N PRO A 58 16.94 -10.95 13.13
CA PRO A 58 17.70 -9.87 12.47
C PRO A 58 17.81 -10.09 10.95
N VAL A 59 16.67 -10.08 10.25
CA VAL A 59 16.51 -10.43 8.82
C VAL A 59 17.50 -9.71 7.90
N ARG A 60 17.82 -8.44 8.17
CA ARG A 60 18.75 -7.64 7.36
C ARG A 60 20.18 -7.62 7.88
N GLN A 61 20.39 -7.91 9.16
CA GLN A 61 21.69 -7.79 9.82
C GLN A 61 22.52 -9.06 9.71
N SER A 62 21.91 -10.24 9.87
CA SER A 62 22.60 -11.53 9.83
C SER A 62 21.72 -12.62 9.22
N ARG A 63 22.07 -13.04 8.00
CA ARG A 63 21.36 -14.15 7.32
C ARG A 63 21.53 -15.47 8.05
N PHE A 64 22.74 -15.80 8.51
CA PHE A 64 23.02 -17.04 9.20
C PHE A 64 22.20 -17.18 10.49
N LEU A 65 22.25 -16.16 11.35
CA LEU A 65 21.49 -16.13 12.60
C LEU A 65 19.97 -16.16 12.34
N SER A 66 19.52 -15.50 11.28
CA SER A 66 18.10 -15.49 10.90
C SER A 66 17.63 -16.86 10.45
N VAL A 67 18.39 -17.56 9.61
CA VAL A 67 18.06 -18.93 9.18
C VAL A 67 18.03 -19.86 10.39
N TRP A 68 19.03 -19.81 11.27
CA TRP A 68 19.06 -20.63 12.47
C TRP A 68 17.86 -20.38 13.39
N ARG A 69 17.53 -19.11 13.68
CA ARG A 69 16.38 -18.76 14.53
C ARG A 69 15.06 -19.18 13.91
N VAL A 70 14.84 -18.91 12.62
CA VAL A 70 13.60 -19.28 11.93
C VAL A 70 13.45 -20.78 11.86
N SER A 71 14.53 -21.55 11.57
CA SER A 71 14.50 -23.02 11.59
C SER A 71 14.15 -23.57 12.99
N SER A 72 14.68 -22.96 14.04
CA SER A 72 14.36 -23.33 15.43
C SER A 72 12.89 -23.06 15.77
N ILE A 73 12.33 -21.92 15.31
CA ILE A 73 10.91 -21.57 15.48
C ILE A 73 10.05 -22.60 14.75
N VAL A 74 10.37 -22.90 13.48
CA VAL A 74 9.63 -23.88 12.65
C VAL A 74 9.54 -25.22 13.36
N LYS A 75 10.68 -25.75 13.82
CA LYS A 75 10.74 -27.06 14.51
C LYS A 75 10.01 -27.03 15.84
N LYS A 76 10.28 -26.01 16.68
CA LYS A 76 9.73 -25.93 18.05
C LYS A 76 8.21 -25.76 18.06
N TYR A 77 7.67 -24.98 17.14
CA TYR A 77 6.25 -24.65 17.10
C TYR A 77 5.48 -25.39 15.99
N HIS A 78 6.15 -26.33 15.29
CA HIS A 78 5.57 -27.12 14.21
C HIS A 78 4.82 -26.25 13.20
N ILE A 79 5.52 -25.23 12.66
CA ILE A 79 4.95 -24.29 11.69
C ILE A 79 4.56 -25.02 10.40
N ASP A 80 3.33 -24.82 9.96
CA ASP A 80 2.78 -25.46 8.75
C ASP A 80 3.15 -24.70 7.47
N VAL A 81 3.25 -23.35 7.53
CA VAL A 81 3.61 -22.50 6.39
C VAL A 81 4.41 -21.29 6.86
N ILE A 82 5.50 -20.97 6.15
CA ILE A 82 6.18 -19.66 6.26
C ILE A 82 5.63 -18.73 5.18
N HIS A 83 5.22 -17.52 5.58
CA HIS A 83 4.85 -16.47 4.65
C HIS A 83 5.85 -15.31 4.69
N ALA A 84 6.74 -15.26 3.72
CA ALA A 84 7.79 -14.24 3.61
C ALA A 84 7.29 -12.98 2.89
N ASN A 85 7.67 -11.80 3.42
CA ASN A 85 7.17 -10.51 2.94
C ASN A 85 8.32 -9.50 2.72
N SER A 86 9.25 -9.86 1.91
CA SER A 86 10.32 -9.03 1.28
C SER A 86 11.38 -9.95 0.67
N GLY A 87 12.20 -9.47 -0.26
CA GLY A 87 13.29 -10.26 -0.85
C GLY A 87 14.25 -10.83 0.20
N ALA A 88 14.64 -10.05 1.21
CA ALA A 88 15.50 -10.55 2.29
C ALA A 88 14.84 -11.67 3.11
N ALA A 89 13.53 -11.55 3.38
CA ALA A 89 12.76 -12.59 4.07
C ALA A 89 12.60 -13.85 3.19
N GLY A 90 12.34 -13.69 1.91
CA GLY A 90 12.23 -14.80 0.94
C GLY A 90 13.52 -15.63 0.87
N ILE A 91 14.68 -14.97 0.81
CA ILE A 91 15.99 -15.66 0.81
C ILE A 91 16.20 -16.48 2.08
N ILE A 92 15.81 -15.94 3.24
CA ILE A 92 15.90 -16.68 4.52
C ILE A 92 14.94 -17.87 4.49
N ALA A 93 13.69 -17.64 4.09
CA ALA A 93 12.66 -18.68 4.03
C ALA A 93 13.04 -19.83 3.09
N ALA A 94 13.62 -19.54 1.91
CA ALA A 94 14.12 -20.56 0.98
C ALA A 94 15.20 -21.45 1.61
N ARG A 95 16.13 -20.85 2.38
CA ARG A 95 17.17 -21.62 3.12
C ARG A 95 16.58 -22.45 4.26
N VAL A 96 15.58 -21.91 4.97
CA VAL A 96 14.86 -22.64 6.02
C VAL A 96 14.10 -23.82 5.42
N LYS A 97 13.45 -23.65 4.28
CA LYS A 97 12.75 -24.72 3.55
C LYS A 97 13.68 -25.91 3.26
N ARG A 98 14.91 -25.66 2.80
CA ARG A 98 15.90 -26.73 2.55
C ARG A 98 16.24 -27.54 3.80
N ASN A 99 16.15 -26.93 4.99
CA ASN A 99 16.51 -27.56 6.26
C ASN A 99 15.31 -28.16 7.01
N THR A 100 14.09 -27.84 6.62
CA THR A 100 12.89 -28.18 7.40
C THR A 100 11.75 -28.75 6.55
N SER A 101 11.85 -28.64 5.22
CA SER A 101 10.81 -29.00 4.25
C SER A 101 9.47 -28.28 4.45
N VAL A 102 9.43 -27.20 5.27
CA VAL A 102 8.22 -26.42 5.50
C VAL A 102 7.85 -25.64 4.21
N PRO A 103 6.57 -25.65 3.80
CA PRO A 103 6.11 -24.85 2.66
C PRO A 103 6.32 -23.36 2.86
N VAL A 104 6.66 -22.66 1.77
CA VAL A 104 6.93 -21.23 1.79
C VAL A 104 6.12 -20.49 0.75
N VAL A 105 5.33 -19.53 1.20
CA VAL A 105 4.68 -18.49 0.39
C VAL A 105 5.51 -17.23 0.46
N TYR A 106 5.66 -16.54 -0.66
CA TYR A 106 6.30 -15.22 -0.71
C TYR A 106 5.36 -14.19 -1.33
N THR A 107 5.20 -13.03 -0.68
CA THR A 107 4.49 -11.90 -1.30
C THR A 107 5.46 -10.85 -1.82
N ALA A 108 5.41 -10.62 -3.13
CA ALA A 108 6.12 -9.57 -3.84
C ALA A 108 5.33 -8.26 -3.77
N HIS A 109 5.68 -7.41 -2.78
CA HIS A 109 5.10 -6.07 -2.61
C HIS A 109 5.69 -5.02 -3.55
N GLY A 110 6.66 -5.39 -4.34
CA GLY A 110 7.38 -4.56 -5.29
C GLY A 110 8.01 -5.40 -6.38
N ILE A 111 8.64 -4.73 -7.33
CA ILE A 111 9.45 -5.42 -8.34
C ILE A 111 10.60 -6.17 -7.66
N LEU A 112 10.82 -7.38 -8.10
CA LEU A 112 11.91 -8.22 -7.67
C LEU A 112 13.22 -7.69 -8.30
N GLY A 113 14.19 -7.25 -7.48
CA GLY A 113 15.22 -6.31 -7.92
C GLY A 113 16.61 -6.84 -8.28
N ASN A 114 17.00 -8.09 -7.98
CA ASN A 114 18.37 -8.56 -8.25
C ASN A 114 18.37 -10.07 -8.57
N MET A 115 18.63 -10.41 -9.82
CA MET A 115 18.46 -11.75 -10.39
C MET A 115 19.07 -12.90 -9.56
N GLU A 116 20.27 -12.78 -9.02
CA GLU A 116 20.88 -13.86 -8.23
C GLU A 116 20.13 -14.17 -6.93
N LYS A 117 19.50 -13.15 -6.32
CA LYS A 117 18.68 -13.31 -5.11
C LYS A 117 17.30 -13.86 -5.43
N GLU A 118 16.81 -13.59 -6.60
CA GLU A 118 15.48 -13.90 -7.10
C GLU A 118 15.36 -15.35 -7.52
N TYR A 119 16.39 -15.96 -8.14
CA TYR A 119 16.41 -17.40 -8.42
C TYR A 119 16.18 -18.27 -7.18
N VAL A 120 16.59 -17.78 -6.00
CA VAL A 120 16.31 -18.48 -4.74
C VAL A 120 14.84 -18.37 -4.36
N ILE A 121 14.20 -17.23 -4.66
CA ILE A 121 12.78 -16.99 -4.39
C ILE A 121 11.89 -17.81 -5.32
N ASP A 122 12.27 -17.96 -6.59
CA ASP A 122 11.54 -18.77 -7.57
C ASP A 122 11.48 -20.29 -7.21
N GLN A 123 12.33 -20.74 -6.30
CA GLN A 123 12.29 -22.10 -5.76
C GLN A 123 11.28 -22.28 -4.60
N LEU A 124 10.56 -21.24 -4.23
CA LEU A 124 9.51 -21.30 -3.20
C LEU A 124 8.23 -21.96 -3.77
N ASP A 125 7.35 -22.40 -2.89
CA ASP A 125 6.16 -23.14 -3.31
C ASP A 125 5.15 -22.25 -4.02
N GLN A 126 5.04 -20.98 -3.61
CA GLN A 126 4.13 -20.02 -4.20
C GLN A 126 4.64 -18.59 -4.05
N ILE A 127 4.56 -17.82 -5.12
CA ILE A 127 4.85 -16.39 -5.14
C ILE A 127 3.54 -15.64 -5.40
N ILE A 128 3.18 -14.75 -4.50
CA ILE A 128 2.04 -13.85 -4.62
C ILE A 128 2.54 -12.51 -5.17
N CYS A 129 2.04 -12.11 -6.32
CA CYS A 129 2.24 -10.79 -6.91
C CYS A 129 1.07 -9.88 -6.50
N VAL A 130 1.36 -8.69 -5.97
CA VAL A 130 0.32 -7.74 -5.51
C VAL A 130 -0.43 -7.06 -6.65
N SER A 131 -0.03 -7.29 -7.89
CA SER A 131 -0.67 -6.80 -9.12
C SER A 131 -0.27 -7.67 -10.31
N GLU A 132 -1.05 -7.60 -11.39
CA GLU A 132 -0.69 -8.23 -12.67
C GLU A 132 0.59 -7.59 -13.24
N TYR A 133 0.77 -6.29 -13.03
CA TYR A 133 2.01 -5.60 -13.39
C TYR A 133 3.24 -6.26 -12.76
N VAL A 134 3.21 -6.54 -11.45
CA VAL A 134 4.32 -7.23 -10.75
C VAL A 134 4.51 -8.64 -11.29
N ARG A 135 3.42 -9.35 -11.63
CA ARG A 135 3.48 -10.68 -12.21
C ARG A 135 4.17 -10.65 -13.58
N GLN A 136 3.74 -9.77 -14.48
CA GLN A 136 4.32 -9.64 -15.82
C GLN A 136 5.80 -9.22 -15.78
N ASP A 137 6.15 -8.26 -14.91
CA ASP A 137 7.56 -7.88 -14.68
C ASP A 137 8.39 -9.08 -14.18
N SER A 138 7.83 -9.92 -13.30
CA SER A 138 8.50 -11.12 -12.80
C SER A 138 8.72 -12.15 -13.91
N ILE A 139 7.73 -12.39 -14.77
CA ILE A 139 7.85 -13.28 -15.93
C ILE A 139 8.94 -12.75 -16.88
N ALA A 140 8.92 -11.45 -17.18
CA ALA A 140 9.92 -10.82 -18.04
C ALA A 140 11.35 -10.93 -17.48
N ARG A 141 11.51 -11.11 -16.18
CA ARG A 141 12.79 -11.36 -15.49
C ARG A 141 13.15 -12.84 -15.39
N GLY A 142 12.33 -13.74 -15.93
CA GLY A 142 12.60 -15.17 -16.00
C GLY A 142 12.09 -16.00 -14.84
N PHE A 143 11.14 -15.49 -14.04
CA PHE A 143 10.45 -16.31 -13.05
C PHE A 143 9.46 -17.25 -13.73
N HIS A 144 9.33 -18.47 -13.20
CA HIS A 144 8.39 -19.46 -13.71
C HIS A 144 6.95 -19.05 -13.44
N GLU A 145 6.14 -18.95 -14.47
CA GLU A 145 4.76 -18.47 -14.42
C GLU A 145 3.88 -19.29 -13.48
N ASP A 146 4.08 -20.60 -13.41
CA ASP A 146 3.32 -21.54 -12.58
C ASP A 146 3.43 -21.24 -11.07
N HIS A 147 4.50 -20.58 -10.65
CA HIS A 147 4.71 -20.18 -9.27
C HIS A 147 4.11 -18.82 -8.93
N LEU A 148 3.65 -18.05 -9.93
CA LEU A 148 3.20 -16.67 -9.79
C LEU A 148 1.67 -16.59 -9.74
N LEU A 149 1.12 -16.12 -8.63
CA LEU A 149 -0.31 -15.83 -8.47
C LEU A 149 -0.54 -14.34 -8.21
N VAL A 150 -1.47 -13.73 -8.91
CA VAL A 150 -1.92 -12.38 -8.55
C VAL A 150 -2.92 -12.47 -7.42
N ARG A 151 -2.59 -11.79 -6.30
CA ARG A 151 -3.49 -11.57 -5.17
C ARG A 151 -3.33 -10.16 -4.68
N TYR A 152 -4.37 -9.39 -4.82
CA TYR A 152 -4.37 -7.97 -4.48
C TYR A 152 -4.27 -7.73 -2.98
N SER A 153 -3.63 -6.63 -2.59
CA SER A 153 -3.67 -6.18 -1.20
C SER A 153 -5.08 -5.73 -0.81
N GLY A 154 -5.48 -6.05 0.41
CA GLY A 154 -6.79 -5.64 0.92
C GLY A 154 -6.78 -4.23 1.52
N VAL A 155 -7.92 -3.58 1.46
CA VAL A 155 -8.26 -2.33 2.15
C VAL A 155 -9.16 -2.64 3.34
N ASP A 156 -8.92 -1.97 4.44
CA ASP A 156 -9.79 -1.99 5.60
C ASP A 156 -11.00 -1.06 5.35
N THR A 157 -12.02 -1.60 4.72
CA THR A 157 -13.22 -0.85 4.32
C THR A 157 -14.13 -0.46 5.50
N GLU A 158 -13.89 -0.97 6.70
CA GLU A 158 -14.54 -0.51 7.92
C GLU A 158 -13.84 0.73 8.47
N ARG A 159 -12.52 0.72 8.50
CA ARG A 159 -11.68 1.85 8.89
C ARG A 159 -11.74 2.99 7.88
N PHE A 160 -11.63 2.68 6.59
CA PHE A 160 -11.71 3.67 5.51
C PHE A 160 -13.16 3.83 5.05
N THR A 161 -13.95 4.45 5.90
CA THR A 161 -15.37 4.78 5.65
C THR A 161 -15.58 6.28 5.80
N ALA A 162 -16.32 6.89 4.88
CA ALA A 162 -16.61 8.31 4.91
C ALA A 162 -17.46 8.68 6.13
N ASN A 163 -17.12 9.83 6.76
CA ASN A 163 -17.84 10.42 7.88
C ASN A 163 -18.08 11.91 7.58
N GLU A 164 -19.34 12.30 7.39
CA GLU A 164 -19.69 13.66 7.00
C GLU A 164 -19.51 14.66 8.15
N GLU A 165 -19.79 14.28 9.39
CA GLU A 165 -19.57 15.16 10.55
C GLU A 165 -18.09 15.51 10.69
N GLU A 166 -17.23 14.52 10.51
CA GLU A 166 -15.79 14.72 10.55
C GLU A 166 -15.29 15.53 9.36
N ARG A 167 -15.87 15.34 8.17
CA ARG A 167 -15.60 16.18 7.00
C ARG A 167 -15.87 17.65 7.29
N ILE A 168 -17.04 17.97 7.84
CA ILE A 168 -17.43 19.35 8.18
C ILE A 168 -16.46 19.92 9.22
N ARG A 169 -16.15 19.17 10.27
CA ARG A 169 -15.23 19.58 11.33
C ARG A 169 -13.84 19.88 10.80
N LEU A 170 -13.25 18.96 10.02
CA LEU A 170 -11.89 19.11 9.50
C LEU A 170 -11.78 20.22 8.46
N ARG A 171 -12.78 20.37 7.58
CA ARG A 171 -12.80 21.47 6.61
C ARG A 171 -12.86 22.83 7.31
N LYS A 172 -13.64 22.96 8.39
CA LYS A 172 -13.65 24.16 9.24
C LYS A 172 -12.30 24.39 9.91
N GLU A 173 -11.69 23.35 10.49
CA GLU A 173 -10.38 23.41 11.14
C GLU A 173 -9.28 23.89 10.17
N PHE A 174 -9.30 23.40 8.92
CA PHE A 174 -8.32 23.78 7.89
C PHE A 174 -8.68 25.06 7.12
N GLY A 175 -9.79 25.69 7.44
CA GLY A 175 -10.25 26.92 6.76
C GLY A 175 -10.72 26.68 5.34
N PHE A 176 -11.21 25.48 4.99
CA PHE A 176 -11.75 25.17 3.68
C PHE A 176 -13.25 25.46 3.64
N ASN A 177 -13.68 26.23 2.66
CA ASN A 177 -15.10 26.47 2.46
C ASN A 177 -15.76 25.35 1.62
N LYS A 178 -17.07 25.41 1.44
CA LYS A 178 -17.86 24.40 0.71
C LYS A 178 -17.44 24.25 -0.76
N ASP A 179 -16.99 25.34 -1.38
CA ASP A 179 -16.65 25.41 -2.80
C ASP A 179 -15.17 25.08 -3.06
N THR A 180 -14.37 24.88 -1.98
CA THR A 180 -12.97 24.47 -2.13
C THR A 180 -12.88 23.01 -2.56
N LEU A 181 -12.19 22.73 -3.67
CA LEU A 181 -11.81 21.38 -4.03
C LEU A 181 -10.54 21.00 -3.26
N VAL A 182 -10.59 19.90 -2.54
CA VAL A 182 -9.49 19.43 -1.70
C VAL A 182 -8.93 18.12 -2.24
N LEU A 183 -7.67 18.16 -2.68
CA LEU A 183 -6.90 16.98 -3.07
C LEU A 183 -6.13 16.47 -1.87
N ALA A 184 -6.13 15.17 -1.63
CA ALA A 184 -5.27 14.53 -0.63
C ALA A 184 -4.19 13.68 -1.30
N MET A 185 -2.95 13.87 -0.88
CA MET A 185 -1.82 13.05 -1.24
C MET A 185 -1.23 12.40 0.00
N VAL A 186 -1.35 11.09 0.11
CA VAL A 186 -0.81 10.31 1.23
C VAL A 186 0.34 9.46 0.74
N SER A 187 1.56 9.77 1.16
CA SER A 187 2.72 8.99 0.71
C SER A 187 3.98 9.24 1.53
N ARG A 188 4.96 8.34 1.39
CA ARG A 188 6.32 8.60 1.86
C ARG A 188 7.00 9.62 0.95
N ILE A 189 7.59 10.66 1.53
CA ILE A 189 8.28 11.73 0.81
C ILE A 189 9.79 11.46 0.80
N LYS A 190 10.27 10.59 -0.11
CA LYS A 190 11.71 10.31 -0.27
C LYS A 190 12.40 11.45 -1.03
N ASN A 191 11.87 11.78 -2.19
CA ASN A 191 12.15 12.90 -3.06
C ASN A 191 10.82 13.42 -3.61
N LEU A 192 10.83 14.40 -4.50
CA LEU A 192 9.60 15.01 -5.00
C LEU A 192 9.03 14.31 -6.23
N GLU A 193 9.86 13.55 -6.94
CA GLU A 193 9.49 12.88 -8.20
C GLU A 193 8.82 11.54 -7.94
N HIS A 194 9.40 10.71 -7.06
CA HIS A 194 9.03 9.30 -6.89
C HIS A 194 7.51 9.07 -6.70
N LYS A 195 6.87 9.87 -5.87
CA LYS A 195 5.42 9.82 -5.64
C LYS A 195 4.63 10.96 -6.31
N GLY A 196 5.33 11.83 -7.04
CA GLY A 196 4.71 12.89 -7.84
C GLY A 196 4.37 14.17 -7.09
N HIS A 197 4.99 14.42 -5.93
CA HIS A 197 4.82 15.70 -5.21
C HIS A 197 5.21 16.89 -6.09
N GLY A 198 6.31 16.75 -6.87
CA GLY A 198 6.77 17.76 -7.80
C GLY A 198 5.75 18.07 -8.88
N HIS A 199 5.10 17.05 -9.44
CA HIS A 199 4.06 17.21 -10.47
C HIS A 199 2.83 17.95 -9.94
N LEU A 200 2.37 17.64 -8.72
CA LEU A 200 1.23 18.37 -8.13
C LEU A 200 1.59 19.85 -7.85
N LEU A 201 2.82 20.12 -7.35
CA LEU A 201 3.25 21.51 -7.18
C LEU A 201 3.36 22.24 -8.52
N SER A 202 3.98 21.64 -9.53
CA SER A 202 4.13 22.22 -10.86
C SER A 202 2.78 22.46 -11.52
N MET A 203 1.86 21.50 -11.43
CA MET A 203 0.48 21.63 -11.92
C MET A 203 -0.26 22.79 -11.24
N LEU A 204 -0.20 22.89 -9.91
CA LEU A 204 -0.80 24.00 -9.17
C LEU A 204 -0.19 25.35 -9.54
N ASP A 205 1.11 25.41 -9.74
CA ASP A 205 1.83 26.61 -10.10
C ASP A 205 1.49 27.12 -11.52
N LYS A 206 1.52 26.21 -12.50
CA LYS A 206 1.33 26.56 -13.90
C LYS A 206 -0.13 26.80 -14.27
N TYR A 207 -1.05 26.00 -13.74
CA TYR A 207 -2.43 25.95 -14.17
C TYR A 207 -3.43 26.22 -13.04
N GLY A 208 -3.14 25.78 -11.82
CA GLY A 208 -4.07 25.79 -10.69
C GLY A 208 -4.09 27.06 -9.83
N ARG A 209 -3.32 28.09 -10.16
CA ARG A 209 -3.18 29.30 -9.30
C ARG A 209 -4.51 30.02 -9.06
N LYS A 210 -5.37 30.09 -10.06
CA LYS A 210 -6.67 30.78 -9.98
C LYS A 210 -7.80 29.91 -9.42
N GLU A 211 -7.57 28.59 -9.32
CA GLU A 211 -8.57 27.65 -8.86
C GLU A 211 -8.73 27.71 -7.33
N ASN A 212 -9.92 27.46 -6.82
CA ASN A 212 -10.16 27.32 -5.40
C ASN A 212 -9.82 25.91 -4.92
N TRP A 213 -8.56 25.50 -5.17
CA TRP A 213 -8.06 24.18 -4.82
C TRP A 213 -7.09 24.21 -3.66
N LYS A 214 -7.14 23.18 -2.84
CA LYS A 214 -6.17 22.92 -1.75
C LYS A 214 -5.59 21.52 -1.89
N LEU A 215 -4.31 21.38 -1.54
CA LEU A 215 -3.61 20.11 -1.51
C LEU A 215 -3.20 19.77 -0.08
N LEU A 216 -3.75 18.69 0.46
CA LEU A 216 -3.31 18.08 1.72
C LEU A 216 -2.19 17.08 1.45
N VAL A 217 -1.00 17.32 1.95
CA VAL A 217 0.12 16.39 1.88
C VAL A 217 0.30 15.72 3.24
N ILE A 218 0.04 14.42 3.27
CA ILE A 218 0.11 13.60 4.48
C ILE A 218 1.26 12.60 4.32
N GLY A 219 2.31 12.75 5.12
CA GLY A 219 3.44 11.85 5.06
C GLY A 219 4.74 12.42 5.62
N LYS A 220 5.75 11.58 5.67
CA LYS A 220 7.10 11.94 6.12
C LYS A 220 8.16 11.34 5.21
N GLY A 221 9.35 11.87 5.31
CA GLY A 221 10.55 11.38 4.62
C GLY A 221 11.59 12.47 4.45
N ASN A 222 12.75 12.08 3.95
CA ASN A 222 13.89 12.98 3.80
C ASN A 222 13.64 14.11 2.77
N GLY A 223 12.66 13.95 1.88
CA GLY A 223 12.24 14.97 0.91
C GLY A 223 11.28 16.03 1.47
N LEU A 224 10.74 15.86 2.70
CA LEU A 224 9.79 16.82 3.27
C LEU A 224 10.37 18.25 3.45
N PRO A 225 11.61 18.45 3.90
CA PRO A 225 12.19 19.80 3.96
C PRO A 225 12.27 20.45 2.58
N LEU A 226 12.72 19.71 1.54
CA LEU A 226 12.78 20.19 0.17
C LEU A 226 11.38 20.54 -0.37
N LEU A 227 10.36 19.69 -0.09
CA LEU A 227 8.98 19.97 -0.45
C LEU A 227 8.51 21.31 0.12
N LYS A 228 8.70 21.52 1.43
CA LYS A 228 8.32 22.78 2.10
C LYS A 228 9.06 24.00 1.54
N THR A 229 10.34 23.85 1.18
CA THR A 229 11.12 24.92 0.54
C THR A 229 10.57 25.25 -0.85
N LYS A 230 10.26 24.23 -1.68
CA LYS A 230 9.64 24.45 -3.00
C LYS A 230 8.26 25.10 -2.90
N ILE A 231 7.41 24.70 -1.98
CA ILE A 231 6.09 25.32 -1.74
C ILE A 231 6.24 26.83 -1.49
N ARG A 232 7.19 27.23 -0.65
CA ARG A 232 7.47 28.66 -0.37
C ARG A 232 8.02 29.39 -1.58
N ALA A 233 9.00 28.80 -2.27
CA ALA A 233 9.64 29.40 -3.45
C ALA A 233 8.65 29.60 -4.61
N MET A 234 7.65 28.73 -4.73
CA MET A 234 6.57 28.79 -5.72
C MET A 234 5.37 29.61 -5.24
N HIS A 235 5.43 30.26 -4.06
CA HIS A 235 4.33 30.99 -3.45
C HIS A 235 3.01 30.20 -3.38
N LEU A 236 3.09 28.89 -3.03
CA LEU A 236 1.94 27.97 -2.91
C LEU A 236 1.55 27.70 -1.46
N SER A 237 2.04 28.48 -0.51
CA SER A 237 1.82 28.25 0.93
C SER A 237 0.34 28.37 1.35
N ASP A 238 -0.44 29.11 0.61
CA ASP A 238 -1.90 29.22 0.77
C ASP A 238 -2.68 28.04 0.20
N LYS A 239 -2.08 27.30 -0.75
CA LYS A 239 -2.72 26.17 -1.44
C LYS A 239 -2.32 24.80 -0.90
N VAL A 240 -1.13 24.67 -0.31
CA VAL A 240 -0.57 23.36 0.10
C VAL A 240 -0.36 23.27 1.60
N LEU A 241 -1.10 22.37 2.24
CA LEU A 241 -1.00 22.09 3.66
C LEU A 241 -0.24 20.77 3.90
N CYS A 242 0.98 20.86 4.44
CA CYS A 242 1.79 19.69 4.79
C CYS A 242 1.53 19.26 6.25
N LEU A 243 0.80 18.18 6.45
CA LEU A 243 0.40 17.66 7.77
C LEU A 243 1.47 16.78 8.44
N GLY A 244 2.55 16.46 7.71
CA GLY A 244 3.62 15.61 8.25
C GLY A 244 3.17 14.16 8.45
N HIS A 245 3.82 13.47 9.39
CA HIS A 245 3.47 12.09 9.72
C HIS A 245 2.20 12.04 10.56
N ARG A 246 1.18 11.38 10.02
CA ARG A 246 -0.10 11.15 10.70
C ARG A 246 -0.38 9.64 10.80
N THR A 247 -1.13 9.25 11.82
CA THR A 247 -1.57 7.85 12.04
C THR A 247 -3.08 7.69 11.91
N ASP A 248 -3.77 8.79 11.72
CA ASP A 248 -5.22 8.99 11.57
C ASP A 248 -5.54 9.43 10.13
N VAL A 249 -4.95 8.76 9.16
CA VAL A 249 -5.09 9.09 7.72
C VAL A 249 -6.55 8.98 7.28
N GLU A 250 -7.28 7.96 7.76
CA GLU A 250 -8.70 7.73 7.52
C GLU A 250 -9.56 8.91 7.96
N HIS A 251 -9.21 9.55 9.06
CA HIS A 251 -9.90 10.76 9.53
C HIS A 251 -9.60 11.94 8.61
N LEU A 252 -8.32 12.17 8.29
CA LEU A 252 -7.90 13.30 7.46
C LEU A 252 -8.44 13.24 6.02
N LEU A 253 -8.61 12.04 5.46
CA LEU A 253 -9.18 11.85 4.14
C LEU A 253 -10.64 12.30 4.05
N ASN A 254 -11.37 12.44 5.18
CA ASN A 254 -12.72 13.01 5.14
C ASN A 254 -12.74 14.45 4.62
N ALA A 255 -11.70 15.25 4.90
CA ALA A 255 -11.63 16.63 4.42
C ALA A 255 -11.48 16.72 2.89
N ALA A 256 -10.97 15.66 2.24
CA ALA A 256 -10.68 15.66 0.81
C ALA A 256 -11.92 15.36 -0.05
N ASP A 257 -11.83 15.77 -1.32
CA ASP A 257 -12.76 15.45 -2.40
C ASP A 257 -12.18 14.38 -3.34
N LEU A 258 -10.86 14.42 -3.56
CA LEU A 258 -10.11 13.55 -4.44
C LEU A 258 -8.87 13.00 -3.73
N THR A 259 -8.40 11.83 -4.17
CA THR A 259 -7.03 11.37 -3.86
C THR A 259 -6.15 11.50 -5.08
N ALA A 260 -4.96 12.07 -4.93
CA ALA A 260 -4.01 12.28 -6.01
C ALA A 260 -2.68 11.56 -5.75
N LEU A 261 -2.24 10.73 -6.69
CA LEU A 261 -0.96 10.02 -6.60
C LEU A 261 -0.30 9.89 -7.98
N PRO A 262 0.21 11.00 -8.57
CA PRO A 262 0.92 10.97 -9.85
C PRO A 262 2.35 10.44 -9.67
N SER A 263 2.46 9.19 -9.23
CA SER A 263 3.74 8.51 -8.98
C SER A 263 4.46 8.19 -10.29
N HIS A 264 5.78 8.30 -10.31
CA HIS A 264 6.59 7.77 -11.42
C HIS A 264 6.59 6.25 -11.47
N PHE A 265 6.37 5.61 -10.33
CA PHE A 265 6.32 4.17 -10.21
C PHE A 265 5.41 3.75 -9.05
N GLU A 266 4.51 2.80 -9.33
CA GLU A 266 3.59 2.23 -8.34
C GLU A 266 3.34 0.76 -8.64
N THR A 267 3.46 -0.11 -7.64
CA THR A 267 3.20 -1.54 -7.82
C THR A 267 1.75 -1.93 -7.61
N PHE A 268 1.04 -1.17 -6.79
CA PHE A 268 -0.39 -1.40 -6.53
C PHE A 268 -1.17 -0.09 -6.36
N GLY A 269 -0.75 0.81 -5.46
CA GLY A 269 -1.46 2.07 -5.20
C GLY A 269 -2.49 1.97 -4.07
N LEU A 270 -2.15 1.27 -2.99
CA LEU A 270 -3.06 1.04 -1.84
C LEU A 270 -3.75 2.32 -1.34
N VAL A 271 -3.04 3.45 -1.32
CA VAL A 271 -3.59 4.75 -0.90
C VAL A 271 -4.74 5.23 -1.80
N LEU A 272 -4.69 4.95 -3.12
CA LEU A 272 -5.78 5.26 -4.04
C LEU A 272 -7.00 4.39 -3.70
N ALA A 273 -6.78 3.10 -3.43
CA ALA A 273 -7.84 2.20 -3.03
C ALA A 273 -8.46 2.61 -1.67
N GLU A 274 -7.65 3.03 -0.69
CA GLU A 274 -8.10 3.58 0.59
C GLU A 274 -8.99 4.83 0.39
N GLY A 275 -8.55 5.76 -0.47
CA GLY A 275 -9.33 6.95 -0.81
C GLY A 275 -10.65 6.60 -1.50
N MET A 276 -10.63 5.73 -2.51
CA MET A 276 -11.84 5.29 -3.21
C MET A 276 -12.81 4.54 -2.31
N ALA A 277 -12.33 3.78 -1.31
CA ALA A 277 -13.19 3.16 -0.30
C ALA A 277 -14.01 4.20 0.49
N MET A 278 -13.46 5.40 0.66
CA MET A 278 -14.11 6.56 1.30
C MET A 278 -14.86 7.46 0.30
N GLY A 279 -15.04 7.02 -0.94
CA GLY A 279 -15.69 7.81 -1.97
C GLY A 279 -14.87 9.02 -2.45
N LYS A 280 -13.54 8.92 -2.43
CA LYS A 280 -12.66 9.95 -3.00
C LYS A 280 -12.13 9.43 -4.35
N PRO A 281 -12.64 9.91 -5.50
CA PRO A 281 -12.12 9.51 -6.80
C PRO A 281 -10.61 9.69 -6.89
N ALA A 282 -9.97 8.79 -7.63
CA ALA A 282 -8.51 8.78 -7.75
C ALA A 282 -8.04 9.58 -8.96
N ILE A 283 -6.96 10.33 -8.79
CA ILE A 283 -6.20 10.93 -9.89
C ILE A 283 -4.78 10.40 -9.83
N ALA A 284 -4.34 9.69 -10.86
CA ALA A 284 -3.04 9.05 -10.85
C ALA A 284 -2.40 9.03 -12.24
N PHE A 285 -1.07 8.87 -12.30
CA PHE A 285 -0.44 8.49 -13.55
C PHE A 285 -0.74 7.02 -13.88
N SER A 286 -0.91 6.74 -15.17
CA SER A 286 -1.09 5.38 -15.71
C SER A 286 0.24 4.63 -15.70
N VAL A 287 0.68 4.16 -14.52
CA VAL A 287 1.97 3.50 -14.33
C VAL A 287 1.84 2.26 -13.44
N GLY A 288 2.57 1.21 -13.79
CA GLY A 288 2.62 -0.01 -12.96
C GLY A 288 1.24 -0.60 -12.70
N GLY A 289 0.92 -0.83 -11.44
CA GLY A 289 -0.37 -1.40 -11.00
C GLY A 289 -1.52 -0.40 -10.84
N THR A 290 -1.32 0.91 -11.13
CA THR A 290 -2.41 1.90 -10.97
C THR A 290 -3.63 1.64 -11.87
N PRO A 291 -3.48 1.12 -13.12
CA PRO A 291 -4.62 0.77 -13.97
C PRO A 291 -5.45 -0.43 -13.47
N GLU A 292 -4.91 -1.21 -12.55
CA GLU A 292 -5.64 -2.33 -11.96
C GLU A 292 -6.57 -1.89 -10.81
N ILE A 293 -6.25 -0.74 -10.20
CA ILE A 293 -7.00 -0.15 -9.08
C ILE A 293 -7.99 0.90 -9.57
N VAL A 294 -7.54 1.81 -10.43
CA VAL A 294 -8.34 2.91 -10.94
C VAL A 294 -8.92 2.53 -12.29
N LYS A 295 -10.24 2.53 -12.41
CA LYS A 295 -10.93 2.43 -13.69
C LYS A 295 -11.04 3.82 -14.27
N ASP A 296 -10.27 4.06 -15.34
CA ASP A 296 -10.26 5.37 -16.00
C ASP A 296 -11.65 5.77 -16.52
N GLY A 297 -12.08 7.00 -16.22
CA GLY A 297 -13.40 7.51 -16.57
C GLY A 297 -14.58 6.90 -15.78
N GLU A 298 -14.33 6.00 -14.80
CA GLU A 298 -15.39 5.38 -13.99
C GLU A 298 -15.22 5.62 -12.48
N THR A 299 -14.00 5.47 -11.94
CA THR A 299 -13.70 5.59 -10.50
C THR A 299 -12.67 6.67 -10.20
N GLY A 300 -12.15 7.29 -11.24
CA GLY A 300 -11.11 8.29 -11.22
C GLY A 300 -10.56 8.50 -12.62
N PHE A 301 -9.45 9.20 -12.72
CA PHE A 301 -8.74 9.38 -13.98
C PHE A 301 -7.30 8.88 -13.91
N LEU A 302 -6.90 8.23 -14.99
CA LEU A 302 -5.52 7.85 -15.27
C LEU A 302 -4.94 8.81 -16.31
N VAL A 303 -3.88 9.47 -15.95
CA VAL A 303 -3.20 10.48 -16.78
C VAL A 303 -1.90 9.88 -17.28
N GLU A 304 -1.50 10.21 -18.49
CA GLU A 304 -0.20 9.84 -19.01
C GLU A 304 0.91 10.39 -18.09
N LYS A 305 1.93 9.58 -17.88
CA LYS A 305 3.05 9.97 -17.01
C LYS A 305 3.67 11.29 -17.47
N ASP A 306 3.96 12.16 -16.50
CA ASP A 306 4.57 13.48 -16.68
C ASP A 306 3.69 14.52 -17.40
N ASN A 307 2.43 14.18 -17.72
CA ASN A 307 1.49 15.12 -18.35
C ASN A 307 0.74 15.96 -17.30
N GLU A 308 1.39 17.03 -16.82
CA GLU A 308 0.83 17.93 -15.81
C GLU A 308 -0.39 18.72 -16.32
N LYS A 309 -0.49 18.97 -17.63
CA LYS A 309 -1.62 19.66 -18.22
C LYS A 309 -2.88 18.80 -18.19
N ASP A 310 -2.79 17.53 -18.60
CA ASP A 310 -3.92 16.62 -18.53
C ASP A 310 -4.30 16.34 -17.05
N LEU A 311 -3.32 16.26 -16.15
CA LEU A 311 -3.57 16.16 -14.71
C LEU A 311 -4.45 17.32 -14.21
N TYR A 312 -4.15 18.55 -14.62
CA TYR A 312 -4.97 19.74 -14.33
C TYR A 312 -6.38 19.63 -14.97
N GLU A 313 -6.46 19.27 -16.24
CA GLU A 313 -7.72 19.22 -16.98
C GLU A 313 -8.69 18.19 -16.39
N ARG A 314 -8.18 17.01 -15.97
CA ARG A 314 -8.99 15.98 -15.30
C ARG A 314 -9.48 16.40 -13.92
N ILE A 315 -8.64 17.06 -13.15
CA ILE A 315 -9.06 17.63 -11.85
C ILE A 315 -10.11 18.71 -12.07
N LYS A 316 -9.91 19.59 -13.06
CA LYS A 316 -10.85 20.66 -13.42
C LYS A 316 -12.19 20.11 -13.88
N GLN A 317 -12.20 19.01 -14.63
CA GLN A 317 -13.42 18.32 -15.05
C GLN A 317 -14.25 17.88 -13.83
N LEU A 318 -13.63 17.24 -12.82
CA LEU A 318 -14.31 16.80 -11.60
C LEU A 318 -14.72 17.99 -10.70
N ASP A 319 -13.97 19.07 -10.72
CA ASP A 319 -14.34 20.30 -9.99
C ASP A 319 -15.56 20.98 -10.60
N SER A 320 -15.62 21.06 -11.93
CA SER A 320 -16.70 21.73 -12.67
C SER A 320 -17.98 20.88 -12.74
N ASP A 321 -17.85 19.54 -12.73
CA ASP A 321 -18.99 18.61 -12.76
C ASP A 321 -19.08 17.81 -11.45
N ARG A 322 -19.82 18.37 -10.50
CA ARG A 322 -20.06 17.72 -9.20
C ARG A 322 -20.91 16.46 -9.29
N SER A 323 -21.70 16.30 -10.36
CA SER A 323 -22.47 15.07 -10.63
C SER A 323 -21.53 13.94 -11.01
N LEU A 324 -20.57 14.20 -11.91
CA LEU A 324 -19.53 13.25 -12.30
C LEU A 324 -18.66 12.86 -11.09
N LEU A 325 -18.25 13.84 -10.28
CA LEU A 325 -17.51 13.59 -9.05
C LEU A 325 -18.26 12.61 -8.13
N LYS A 326 -19.58 12.84 -7.92
CA LYS A 326 -20.43 11.96 -7.13
C LYS A 326 -20.56 10.57 -7.72
N GLN A 327 -20.74 10.48 -9.04
CA GLN A 327 -20.80 9.20 -9.75
C GLN A 327 -19.51 8.38 -9.56
N PHE A 328 -18.35 9.02 -9.75
CA PHE A 328 -17.05 8.36 -9.54
C PHE A 328 -16.84 7.93 -8.08
N SER A 329 -17.30 8.75 -7.14
CA SER A 329 -17.29 8.44 -5.71
C SER A 329 -18.06 7.14 -5.40
N GLU A 330 -19.29 7.04 -5.86
CA GLU A 330 -20.15 5.85 -5.67
C GLU A 330 -19.59 4.62 -6.40
N ASN A 331 -19.08 4.79 -7.61
CA ASN A 331 -18.43 3.72 -8.37
C ASN A 331 -17.19 3.23 -7.66
N GLY A 332 -16.34 4.12 -7.14
CA GLY A 332 -15.13 3.80 -6.42
C GLY A 332 -15.41 2.96 -5.17
N ILE A 333 -16.39 3.36 -4.37
CA ILE A 333 -16.82 2.59 -3.18
C ILE A 333 -17.23 1.17 -3.58
N ARG A 334 -18.11 1.02 -4.59
CA ARG A 334 -18.57 -0.30 -5.06
C ARG A 334 -17.42 -1.15 -5.59
N TRP A 335 -16.52 -0.54 -6.37
CA TRP A 335 -15.36 -1.22 -6.95
C TRP A 335 -14.42 -1.77 -5.88
N ILE A 336 -14.03 -0.95 -4.91
CA ILE A 336 -13.11 -1.36 -3.85
C ILE A 336 -13.76 -2.44 -2.97
N ARG A 337 -15.01 -2.25 -2.56
CA ARG A 337 -15.72 -3.21 -1.71
C ARG A 337 -15.95 -4.56 -2.39
N SER A 338 -16.07 -4.60 -3.72
CA SER A 338 -16.27 -5.85 -4.45
C SER A 338 -14.99 -6.66 -4.67
N ARG A 339 -13.80 -6.02 -4.67
CA ARG A 339 -12.56 -6.68 -5.13
C ARG A 339 -11.37 -6.58 -4.20
N PHE A 340 -11.25 -5.51 -3.40
CA PHE A 340 -10.02 -5.17 -2.70
C PHE A 340 -10.21 -5.07 -1.18
N THR A 341 -11.04 -5.94 -0.60
CA THR A 341 -11.24 -5.95 0.85
C THR A 341 -10.22 -6.83 1.57
N ASN A 342 -9.93 -6.50 2.84
CA ASN A 342 -9.10 -7.34 3.70
C ASN A 342 -9.65 -8.76 3.80
N ARG A 343 -10.98 -8.91 3.90
CA ARG A 343 -11.63 -10.20 3.96
C ARG A 343 -11.28 -11.07 2.74
N ARG A 344 -11.46 -10.53 1.53
CA ARG A 344 -11.15 -11.24 0.29
C ARG A 344 -9.66 -11.61 0.19
N MET A 345 -8.77 -10.67 0.53
CA MET A 345 -7.32 -10.94 0.56
C MET A 345 -7.01 -12.16 1.45
N VAL A 346 -7.62 -12.23 2.63
CA VAL A 346 -7.37 -13.33 3.57
C VAL A 346 -8.04 -14.62 3.11
N ASP A 347 -9.26 -14.58 2.54
CA ASP A 347 -9.91 -15.74 1.94
C ASP A 347 -9.01 -16.39 0.87
N GLU A 348 -8.38 -15.57 0.02
CA GLU A 348 -7.44 -16.02 -1.01
C GLU A 348 -6.13 -16.58 -0.42
N LEU A 349 -5.63 -16.03 0.69
CA LEU A 349 -4.49 -16.58 1.42
C LEU A 349 -4.80 -17.94 2.04
N GLU A 350 -5.99 -18.12 2.62
CA GLU A 350 -6.42 -19.39 3.21
C GLU A 350 -6.41 -20.51 2.15
N VAL A 351 -6.93 -20.24 0.95
CA VAL A 351 -6.89 -21.20 -0.17
C VAL A 351 -5.45 -21.63 -0.47
N ILE A 352 -4.52 -20.69 -0.52
CA ILE A 352 -3.10 -21.00 -0.78
C ILE A 352 -2.52 -21.86 0.35
N TYR A 353 -2.74 -21.48 1.60
CA TYR A 353 -2.20 -22.20 2.76
C TYR A 353 -2.80 -23.62 2.86
N HIS A 354 -4.07 -23.79 2.53
CA HIS A 354 -4.70 -25.12 2.51
C HIS A 354 -4.14 -26.01 1.40
N LYS A 355 -3.85 -25.46 0.23
CA LYS A 355 -3.23 -26.21 -0.87
C LYS A 355 -1.82 -26.70 -0.53
N LEU A 356 -1.04 -25.89 0.18
CA LEU A 356 0.37 -26.18 0.48
C LEU A 356 0.58 -27.08 1.71
N SER A 357 -0.37 -27.06 2.63
CA SER A 357 -0.36 -27.90 3.83
C SER A 357 -1.78 -28.41 4.05
N PRO A 358 -2.15 -29.56 3.46
CA PRO A 358 -3.50 -30.16 3.52
C PRO A 358 -3.98 -30.48 4.94
#